data_a3ca5c337572bae869eb583f4c77387e
#
_entry.id   a3ca5c337572bae869eb583f4c77387e
#
_cell.length_a   1.000
_cell.length_b   1.000
_cell.length_c   1.000
_cell.angle_alpha   90.00
_cell.angle_beta   90.00
_cell.angle_gamma   90.00
#
_symmetry.space_group_name_H-M   'P 1'
#
loop_
_entity.id
_entity.type
_entity.pdbx_description
1 polymer ?
#
loop_
_entity_poly.entity_id
_entity_poly.type
_entity_poly.pdbx_seq_one_letter_code
_entity_poly.pdbx_strand_id
1 'polypeptide(L)'
;HHDVYLRNTGYPLLILRERKPIIFTKPFESFLLKTYRKNILENKNWPKEPQDGWILPSNWYSKINDAIRTLIEVKYLDGVEFMIEKIKSSCLRRGIDCEAYLEAREEGYYAAHLYIRQNFEIPRVNWDTERVDVSVELQITTQLQEVIRKLLHRYYEDKRRLSGGNEIAKWQWD
;
A
#
# COMPACT_ATOMS: atom_id res chain seq x y z
N HIS A 1 16.90 12.16 7.67
CA HIS A 1 16.50 11.11 8.66
C HIS A 1 17.49 9.95 8.70
N HIS A 2 18.15 9.60 7.61
CA HIS A 2 19.16 8.52 7.57
C HIS A 2 20.30 8.77 8.57
N ASP A 3 20.86 9.98 8.59
CA ASP A 3 21.98 10.32 9.48
C ASP A 3 21.58 10.38 10.95
N VAL A 4 20.30 10.68 11.25
CA VAL A 4 19.78 10.61 12.63
C VAL A 4 19.68 9.17 13.08
N TYR A 5 19.15 8.28 12.23
CA TYR A 5 19.07 6.85 12.54
C TYR A 5 20.46 6.23 12.72
N LEU A 6 21.39 6.52 11.80
CA LEU A 6 22.78 6.04 11.87
C LEU A 6 23.48 6.46 13.16
N ARG A 7 23.31 7.72 13.59
CA ARG A 7 23.91 8.21 14.86
C ARG A 7 23.32 7.50 16.10
N ASN A 8 22.02 7.18 16.06
CA ASN A 8 21.34 6.57 17.21
C ASN A 8 21.59 5.06 17.33
N THR A 9 21.72 4.37 16.19
CA THR A 9 21.80 2.89 16.16
C THR A 9 23.16 2.36 15.78
N GLY A 10 24.03 3.18 15.17
CA GLY A 10 25.29 2.74 14.55
C GLY A 10 25.10 2.04 13.20
N TYR A 11 23.88 1.85 12.71
CA TYR A 11 23.58 1.11 11.48
C TYR A 11 22.92 1.99 10.42
N PRO A 12 23.14 1.71 9.12
CA PRO A 12 22.48 2.44 8.04
C PRO A 12 20.99 2.05 7.93
N LEU A 13 20.12 3.05 7.82
CA LEU A 13 18.67 2.87 7.69
C LEU A 13 18.28 2.22 6.35
N LEU A 14 18.82 2.77 5.25
CA LEU A 14 18.49 2.36 3.89
C LEU A 14 19.62 1.54 3.27
N ILE A 15 19.26 0.67 2.33
CA ILE A 15 20.22 -0.16 1.58
C ILE A 15 21.03 0.71 0.64
N LEU A 16 20.35 1.63 -0.08
CA LEU A 16 20.95 2.55 -1.03
C LEU A 16 20.46 3.98 -0.72
N ARG A 17 21.40 4.90 -0.45
CA ARG A 17 21.08 6.30 -0.12
C ARG A 17 20.39 7.08 -1.25
N GLU A 18 20.58 6.68 -2.49
CA GLU A 18 20.23 7.49 -3.68
C GLU A 18 19.09 6.92 -4.54
N ARG A 19 18.39 5.88 -4.09
CA ARG A 19 17.27 5.38 -4.87
C ARG A 19 16.05 6.29 -4.73
N LYS A 20 15.63 6.87 -5.85
CA LYS A 20 14.31 7.49 -5.93
C LYS A 20 13.25 6.40 -5.72
N PRO A 21 12.19 6.65 -4.94
CA PRO A 21 11.09 5.71 -4.81
C PRO A 21 10.51 5.37 -6.18
N ILE A 22 10.35 4.08 -6.46
CA ILE A 22 9.68 3.62 -7.68
C ILE A 22 8.18 3.69 -7.42
N ILE A 23 7.46 4.36 -8.32
CA ILE A 23 6.01 4.45 -8.25
C ILE A 23 5.42 3.32 -9.10
N PHE A 24 4.56 2.52 -8.48
CA PHE A 24 3.81 1.46 -9.12
C PHE A 24 2.34 1.87 -9.22
N THR A 25 1.74 1.63 -10.37
CA THR A 25 0.30 1.77 -10.57
C THR A 25 -0.33 0.39 -10.62
N LYS A 26 -1.53 0.28 -10.06
CA LYS A 26 -2.29 -0.97 -10.08
C LYS A 26 -2.68 -1.32 -11.52
N PRO A 27 -2.42 -2.56 -12.02
CA PRO A 27 -2.90 -3.00 -13.31
C PRO A 27 -4.42 -2.89 -13.43
N PHE A 28 -4.92 -2.52 -14.61
CA PHE A 28 -6.34 -2.26 -14.84
C PHE A 28 -7.23 -3.47 -14.48
N GLU A 29 -6.82 -4.69 -14.85
CA GLU A 29 -7.55 -5.91 -14.49
C GLU A 29 -7.64 -6.12 -12.98
N SER A 30 -6.54 -5.87 -12.25
CA SER A 30 -6.51 -5.96 -10.78
C SER A 30 -7.37 -4.88 -10.14
N PHE A 31 -7.46 -3.71 -10.76
CA PHE A 31 -8.33 -2.62 -10.36
C PHE A 31 -9.81 -3.02 -10.52
N LEU A 32 -10.21 -3.53 -11.70
CA LEU A 32 -11.58 -3.99 -11.95
C LEU A 32 -11.98 -5.10 -10.98
N LEU A 33 -11.12 -6.09 -10.78
CA LEU A 33 -11.38 -7.20 -9.86
C LEU A 33 -11.57 -6.70 -8.42
N LYS A 34 -10.73 -5.76 -7.97
CA LYS A 34 -10.87 -5.17 -6.63
C LYS A 34 -12.16 -4.38 -6.48
N THR A 35 -12.54 -3.62 -7.51
CA THR A 35 -13.80 -2.86 -7.54
C THR A 35 -15.00 -3.80 -7.48
N TYR A 36 -15.02 -4.84 -8.30
CA TYR A 36 -16.06 -5.86 -8.28
C TYR A 36 -16.17 -6.56 -6.92
N ARG A 37 -15.04 -6.96 -6.36
CA ARG A 37 -15.01 -7.62 -5.06
C ARG A 37 -15.58 -6.73 -3.96
N LYS A 38 -15.17 -5.48 -3.87
CA LYS A 38 -15.65 -4.53 -2.84
C LYS A 38 -17.11 -4.12 -3.05
N ASN A 39 -17.51 -3.87 -4.29
CA ASN A 39 -18.87 -3.43 -4.58
C ASN A 39 -19.89 -4.58 -4.46
N ILE A 40 -19.51 -5.81 -4.78
CA ILE A 40 -20.44 -6.93 -4.95
C ILE A 40 -20.14 -8.07 -3.98
N LEU A 41 -18.94 -8.71 -4.07
CA LEU A 41 -18.68 -9.94 -3.34
C LEU A 41 -18.54 -9.74 -1.83
N GLU A 42 -17.86 -8.67 -1.39
CA GLU A 42 -17.67 -8.33 0.02
C GLU A 42 -18.80 -7.42 0.56
N ASN A 43 -19.69 -6.97 -0.31
CA ASN A 43 -20.80 -6.10 0.07
C ASN A 43 -21.91 -6.89 0.79
N LYS A 44 -21.93 -6.81 2.10
CA LYS A 44 -22.95 -7.47 2.94
C LYS A 44 -24.36 -6.92 2.73
N ASN A 45 -24.50 -5.76 2.10
CA ASN A 45 -25.79 -5.09 1.85
C ASN A 45 -26.28 -5.33 0.42
N TRP A 46 -25.57 -6.12 -0.40
CA TRP A 46 -25.97 -6.37 -1.78
C TRP A 46 -27.45 -6.76 -1.90
N PRO A 47 -28.23 -6.18 -2.86
CA PRO A 47 -27.84 -5.26 -3.93
C PRO A 47 -27.81 -3.77 -3.57
N LYS A 48 -27.92 -3.42 -2.29
CA LYS A 48 -27.82 -2.03 -1.81
C LYS A 48 -26.36 -1.59 -1.74
N GLU A 49 -26.17 -0.30 -1.50
CA GLU A 49 -24.85 0.32 -1.38
C GLU A 49 -24.01 -0.33 -0.27
N PRO A 50 -22.71 -0.57 -0.50
CA PRO A 50 -21.77 -0.98 0.55
C PRO A 50 -21.71 0.06 1.69
N GLN A 51 -21.36 -0.37 2.88
CA GLN A 51 -21.22 0.52 4.05
C GLN A 51 -20.27 1.71 3.76
N ASP A 52 -19.20 1.47 3.00
CA ASP A 52 -18.22 2.49 2.62
C ASP A 52 -18.62 3.25 1.34
N GLY A 53 -19.81 3.01 0.81
CA GLY A 53 -20.29 3.56 -0.45
C GLY A 53 -19.71 2.88 -1.68
N TRP A 54 -20.37 3.07 -2.84
CA TRP A 54 -19.94 2.51 -4.11
C TRP A 54 -18.57 3.03 -4.55
N ILE A 55 -17.73 2.16 -5.13
CA ILE A 55 -16.55 2.56 -5.89
C ILE A 55 -16.98 2.79 -7.32
N LEU A 56 -16.92 4.05 -7.76
CA LEU A 56 -17.37 4.53 -9.06
C LEU A 56 -16.20 5.16 -9.85
N PRO A 57 -16.33 5.35 -11.17
CA PRO A 57 -15.35 6.06 -11.97
C PRO A 57 -15.04 7.49 -11.49
N SER A 58 -15.94 8.10 -10.73
CA SER A 58 -15.81 9.46 -10.21
C SER A 58 -15.09 9.55 -8.84
N ASN A 59 -14.92 8.44 -8.12
CA ASN A 59 -14.41 8.47 -6.73
C ASN A 59 -13.37 7.40 -6.40
N TRP A 60 -12.95 6.59 -7.35
CA TRP A 60 -12.03 5.47 -7.09
C TRP A 60 -10.66 5.92 -6.56
N TYR A 61 -10.23 7.14 -6.88
CA TYR A 61 -8.93 7.69 -6.44
C TYR A 61 -8.82 7.79 -4.92
N SER A 62 -9.93 8.04 -4.23
CA SER A 62 -9.98 8.11 -2.77
C SER A 62 -10.30 6.78 -2.12
N LYS A 63 -11.00 5.88 -2.83
CA LYS A 63 -11.50 4.61 -2.27
C LYS A 63 -10.57 3.43 -2.50
N ILE A 64 -9.68 3.49 -3.50
CA ILE A 64 -8.70 2.44 -3.78
C ILE A 64 -7.32 2.94 -3.38
N ASN A 65 -6.95 2.68 -2.12
CA ASN A 65 -5.71 3.18 -1.52
C ASN A 65 -4.43 2.69 -2.23
N ASP A 66 -4.46 1.52 -2.87
CA ASP A 66 -3.33 0.89 -3.56
C ASP A 66 -3.34 1.08 -5.09
N ALA A 67 -4.12 2.04 -5.59
CA ALA A 67 -4.11 2.42 -7.02
C ALA A 67 -2.72 2.97 -7.42
N ILE A 68 -2.13 3.75 -6.54
CA ILE A 68 -0.76 4.26 -6.64
C ILE A 68 -0.02 3.80 -5.39
N ARG A 69 1.12 3.17 -5.55
CA ARG A 69 1.93 2.69 -4.44
C ARG A 69 3.41 2.87 -4.66
N THR A 70 4.16 2.95 -3.57
CA THR A 70 5.63 2.93 -3.57
C THR A 70 6.13 2.08 -2.42
N LEU A 71 7.38 1.65 -2.50
CA LEU A 71 8.02 0.78 -1.51
C LEU A 71 9.32 1.41 -1.02
N ILE A 72 9.50 1.40 0.29
CA ILE A 72 10.77 1.74 0.95
C ILE A 72 11.30 0.47 1.61
N GLU A 73 12.51 0.08 1.24
CA GLU A 73 13.22 -1.04 1.83
C GLU A 73 14.24 -0.52 2.86
N VAL A 74 14.02 -0.87 4.13
CA VAL A 74 14.96 -0.61 5.23
C VAL A 74 15.79 -1.85 5.53
N LYS A 75 16.94 -1.69 6.19
CA LYS A 75 17.81 -2.83 6.51
C LYS A 75 17.26 -3.68 7.64
N TYR A 76 16.76 -3.06 8.69
CA TYR A 76 16.40 -3.70 9.94
C TYR A 76 14.97 -3.39 10.37
N LEU A 77 14.43 -4.20 11.25
CA LEU A 77 13.03 -4.14 11.66
C LEU A 77 12.68 -2.84 12.40
N ASP A 78 13.56 -2.39 13.29
CA ASP A 78 13.44 -1.11 14.01
C ASP A 78 13.45 0.11 13.05
N GLY A 79 14.09 -0.03 11.89
CA GLY A 79 14.04 0.96 10.83
C GLY A 79 12.64 1.15 10.24
N VAL A 80 11.78 0.14 10.29
CA VAL A 80 10.37 0.25 9.84
C VAL A 80 9.62 1.22 10.76
N GLU A 81 9.68 1.01 12.08
CA GLU A 81 9.03 1.88 13.07
C GLU A 81 9.56 3.32 13.00
N PHE A 82 10.88 3.46 12.91
CA PHE A 82 11.51 4.77 12.75
C PHE A 82 10.99 5.51 11.52
N MET A 83 10.85 4.82 10.37
CA MET A 83 10.34 5.43 9.14
C MET A 83 8.86 5.82 9.28
N ILE A 84 8.03 4.97 9.89
CA ILE A 84 6.62 5.29 10.15
C ILE A 84 6.51 6.59 10.93
N GLU A 85 7.22 6.71 12.04
CA GLU A 85 7.21 7.92 12.88
C GLU A 85 7.63 9.18 12.11
N LYS A 86 8.70 9.09 11.33
CA LYS A 86 9.21 10.23 10.55
C LYS A 86 8.24 10.67 9.46
N ILE A 87 7.61 9.70 8.78
CA ILE A 87 6.62 10.01 7.74
C ILE A 87 5.37 10.60 8.35
N LYS A 88 4.79 9.99 9.40
CA LYS A 88 3.62 10.52 10.11
C LYS A 88 3.87 11.93 10.62
N SER A 89 5.01 12.17 11.27
CA SER A 89 5.39 13.49 11.74
C SER A 89 5.55 14.51 10.60
N SER A 90 6.04 14.07 9.45
CA SER A 90 6.17 14.91 8.27
C SER A 90 4.82 15.26 7.65
N CYS A 91 3.91 14.29 7.56
CA CYS A 91 2.54 14.49 7.09
C CYS A 91 1.78 15.44 8.02
N LEU A 92 1.85 15.22 9.33
CA LEU A 92 1.21 16.06 10.32
C LEU A 92 1.62 17.54 10.20
N ARG A 93 2.93 17.82 10.08
CA ARG A 93 3.44 19.19 9.89
C ARG A 93 2.95 19.88 8.63
N ARG A 94 2.51 19.11 7.64
CA ARG A 94 2.03 19.61 6.34
C ARG A 94 0.51 19.59 6.23
N GLY A 95 -0.20 19.16 7.28
CA GLY A 95 -1.65 18.99 7.24
C GLY A 95 -2.12 17.89 6.27
N ILE A 96 -1.28 16.88 6.04
CA ILE A 96 -1.58 15.75 5.17
C ILE A 96 -2.09 14.60 6.03
N ASP A 97 -3.22 13.99 5.65
CA ASP A 97 -3.75 12.81 6.33
C ASP A 97 -2.86 11.58 6.04
N CYS A 98 -2.50 10.85 7.11
CA CYS A 98 -1.63 9.68 7.03
C CYS A 98 -2.02 8.65 8.09
N GLU A 99 -2.59 7.55 7.63
CA GLU A 99 -2.88 6.37 8.46
C GLU A 99 -1.81 5.31 8.27
N ALA A 100 -1.40 4.63 9.34
CA ALA A 100 -0.40 3.57 9.29
C ALA A 100 -0.94 2.28 9.90
N TYR A 101 -0.74 1.17 9.20
CA TYR A 101 -1.09 -0.18 9.61
C TYR A 101 0.14 -1.07 9.55
N LEU A 102 0.36 -1.86 10.59
CA LEU A 102 1.34 -2.93 10.60
C LEU A 102 0.63 -4.22 10.21
N GLU A 103 1.06 -4.83 9.12
CA GLU A 103 0.58 -6.14 8.71
C GLU A 103 1.64 -7.17 9.07
N ALA A 104 1.27 -8.08 9.99
CA ALA A 104 2.05 -9.25 10.34
C ALA A 104 1.19 -10.47 10.08
N ARG A 105 1.68 -11.42 9.29
CA ARG A 105 0.99 -12.68 8.99
C ARG A 105 1.73 -13.86 9.60
N GLU A 106 1.00 -14.91 9.92
CA GLU A 106 1.56 -16.15 10.46
C GLU A 106 2.63 -16.75 9.53
N GLU A 107 2.51 -16.55 8.22
CA GLU A 107 3.49 -17.00 7.22
C GLU A 107 4.79 -16.19 7.21
N GLY A 108 4.99 -15.31 8.18
CA GLY A 108 6.19 -14.50 8.34
C GLY A 108 6.24 -13.25 7.47
N TYR A 109 5.16 -12.88 6.79
CA TYR A 109 5.09 -11.59 6.11
C TYR A 109 4.97 -10.45 7.12
N TYR A 110 5.83 -9.44 6.98
CA TYR A 110 5.83 -8.24 7.82
C TYR A 110 6.07 -7.00 6.98
N ALA A 111 5.11 -6.08 7.00
CA ALA A 111 5.23 -4.79 6.34
C ALA A 111 4.38 -3.72 7.04
N ALA A 112 4.81 -2.47 6.94
CA ALA A 112 3.99 -1.33 7.28
C ALA A 112 3.34 -0.75 6.01
N HIS A 113 2.05 -0.46 6.09
CA HIS A 113 1.27 0.18 5.04
C HIS A 113 0.84 1.56 5.54
N LEU A 114 1.27 2.62 4.87
CA LEU A 114 0.85 3.98 5.15
C LEU A 114 -0.05 4.45 4.01
N TYR A 115 -1.25 4.86 4.34
CA TYR A 115 -2.18 5.48 3.39
C TYR A 115 -2.13 6.98 3.58
N ILE A 116 -1.61 7.66 2.56
CA ILE A 116 -1.41 9.11 2.53
C ILE A 116 -2.48 9.69 1.62
N ARG A 117 -3.34 10.56 2.18
CA ARG A 117 -4.45 11.18 1.44
C ARG A 117 -4.26 12.67 1.34
N GLN A 118 -4.42 13.17 0.14
CA GLN A 118 -4.32 14.60 -0.14
C GLN A 118 -5.27 15.01 -1.27
N ASN A 119 -5.80 16.22 -1.17
CA ASN A 119 -6.59 16.86 -2.22
C ASN A 119 -5.67 17.44 -3.29
N PHE A 120 -6.01 17.16 -4.55
CA PHE A 120 -5.35 17.73 -5.73
C PHE A 120 -6.39 18.46 -6.58
N GLU A 121 -5.97 19.53 -7.23
CA GLU A 121 -6.73 20.23 -8.25
C GLU A 121 -6.29 19.72 -9.62
N ILE A 122 -7.19 19.03 -10.32
CA ILE A 122 -6.93 18.39 -11.62
C ILE A 122 -7.67 19.17 -12.71
N PRO A 123 -6.96 19.70 -13.73
CA PRO A 123 -7.63 20.37 -14.85
C PRO A 123 -8.41 19.35 -15.69
N ARG A 124 -9.65 19.69 -16.03
CA ARG A 124 -10.51 18.94 -16.94
C ARG A 124 -10.32 19.39 -18.40
N VAL A 125 -10.85 18.61 -19.32
CA VAL A 125 -10.81 18.90 -20.78
C VAL A 125 -11.44 20.27 -21.13
N ASN A 126 -12.44 20.71 -20.39
CA ASN A 126 -13.10 22.00 -20.52
C ASN A 126 -12.38 23.16 -19.82
N TRP A 127 -11.15 22.95 -19.34
CA TRP A 127 -10.33 23.90 -18.56
C TRP A 127 -10.85 24.23 -17.13
N ASP A 128 -11.96 23.63 -16.71
CA ASP A 128 -12.37 23.70 -15.32
C ASP A 128 -11.42 22.87 -14.44
N THR A 129 -11.32 23.25 -13.16
CA THR A 129 -10.50 22.51 -12.20
C THR A 129 -11.42 21.70 -11.28
N GLU A 130 -11.13 20.40 -11.17
CA GLU A 130 -11.81 19.52 -10.23
C GLU A 130 -10.91 19.21 -9.05
N ARG A 131 -11.46 19.31 -7.83
CA ARG A 131 -10.78 18.89 -6.61
C ARG A 131 -11.01 17.40 -6.39
N VAL A 132 -9.91 16.62 -6.36
CA VAL A 132 -9.93 15.17 -6.23
C VAL A 132 -9.11 14.75 -5.02
N ASP A 133 -9.71 13.94 -4.13
CA ASP A 133 -8.99 13.25 -3.07
C ASP A 133 -8.25 12.05 -3.65
N VAL A 134 -6.94 12.02 -3.47
CA VAL A 134 -6.10 10.92 -3.93
C VAL A 134 -5.47 10.23 -2.73
N SER A 135 -5.58 8.90 -2.69
CA SER A 135 -4.89 8.05 -1.74
C SER A 135 -3.69 7.36 -2.39
N VAL A 136 -2.54 7.42 -1.72
CA VAL A 136 -1.31 6.74 -2.14
C VAL A 136 -0.89 5.78 -1.03
N GLU A 137 -0.57 4.54 -1.39
CA GLU A 137 -0.03 3.55 -0.48
C GLU A 137 1.51 3.62 -0.48
N LEU A 138 2.07 3.88 0.70
CA LEU A 138 3.50 3.73 0.95
C LEU A 138 3.72 2.46 1.78
N GLN A 139 4.41 1.49 1.21
CA GLN A 139 4.83 0.28 1.91
C GLN A 139 6.24 0.45 2.47
N ILE A 140 6.45 0.04 3.71
CA ILE A 140 7.78 0.00 4.33
C ILE A 140 8.02 -1.43 4.81
N THR A 141 9.10 -2.04 4.37
CA THR A 141 9.46 -3.40 4.74
C THR A 141 10.97 -3.54 4.89
N THR A 142 11.42 -4.65 5.45
CA THR A 142 12.86 -4.93 5.51
C THR A 142 13.34 -5.58 4.21
N GLN A 143 14.64 -5.47 3.93
CA GLN A 143 15.28 -6.14 2.81
C GLN A 143 14.99 -7.65 2.80
N LEU A 144 15.08 -8.29 3.96
CA LEU A 144 14.81 -9.72 4.08
C LEU A 144 13.38 -10.07 3.68
N GLN A 145 12.41 -9.30 4.18
CA GLN A 145 11.00 -9.49 3.84
C GLN A 145 10.72 -9.29 2.36
N GLU A 146 11.36 -8.31 1.73
CA GLU A 146 11.20 -8.08 0.29
C GLU A 146 11.77 -9.23 -0.54
N VAL A 147 12.89 -9.84 -0.12
CA VAL A 147 13.42 -11.05 -0.76
C VAL A 147 12.43 -12.21 -0.61
N ILE A 148 11.92 -12.46 0.60
CA ILE A 148 10.91 -13.50 0.86
C ILE A 148 9.67 -13.24 0.00
N ARG A 149 9.15 -12.02 -0.01
CA ARG A 149 7.99 -11.64 -0.83
C ARG A 149 8.21 -11.94 -2.32
N LYS A 150 9.36 -11.60 -2.88
CA LYS A 150 9.70 -11.86 -4.29
C LYS A 150 9.75 -13.35 -4.61
N LEU A 151 10.30 -14.16 -3.70
CA LEU A 151 10.36 -15.62 -3.87
C LEU A 151 8.95 -16.25 -3.84
N LEU A 152 8.10 -15.78 -2.92
CA LEU A 152 6.76 -16.31 -2.73
C LEU A 152 5.74 -15.76 -3.73
N HIS A 153 5.96 -14.57 -4.28
CA HIS A 153 4.99 -13.87 -5.14
C HIS A 153 4.59 -14.72 -6.34
N ARG A 154 5.57 -15.35 -7.00
CA ARG A 154 5.33 -16.22 -8.17
C ARG A 154 4.45 -17.40 -7.81
N TYR A 155 4.72 -18.04 -6.67
CA TYR A 155 3.94 -19.17 -6.17
C TYR A 155 2.48 -18.77 -5.85
N TYR A 156 2.27 -17.62 -5.21
CA TYR A 156 0.93 -17.11 -4.91
C TYR A 156 0.14 -16.72 -6.16
N GLU A 157 0.79 -16.14 -7.15
CA GLU A 157 0.14 -15.79 -8.42
C GLU A 157 -0.30 -17.05 -9.16
N ASP A 158 0.56 -18.06 -9.25
CA ASP A 158 0.23 -19.31 -9.90
C ASP A 158 -0.92 -20.05 -9.18
N LYS A 159 -0.91 -20.08 -7.85
CA LYS A 159 -2.02 -20.65 -7.08
C LYS A 159 -3.33 -19.87 -7.25
N ARG A 160 -3.28 -18.55 -7.23
CA ARG A 160 -4.48 -17.71 -7.42
C ARG A 160 -5.11 -17.91 -8.79
N ARG A 161 -4.29 -18.13 -9.82
CA ARG A 161 -4.76 -18.47 -11.19
C ARG A 161 -5.43 -19.85 -11.23
N LEU A 162 -4.89 -20.82 -10.52
CA LEU A 162 -5.39 -22.21 -10.52
C LEU A 162 -6.65 -22.40 -9.65
N SER A 163 -6.79 -21.66 -8.56
CA SER A 163 -7.89 -21.85 -7.58
C SER A 163 -9.14 -21.04 -7.87
N GLY A 164 -9.23 -20.29 -8.98
CA GLY A 164 -10.43 -19.49 -9.29
C GLY A 164 -10.82 -18.48 -8.19
N GLY A 165 -9.91 -18.15 -7.27
CA GLY A 165 -10.11 -17.14 -6.22
C GLY A 165 -10.65 -17.66 -4.88
N ASN A 166 -10.88 -18.96 -4.71
CA ASN A 166 -11.62 -19.48 -3.56
C ASN A 166 -10.81 -20.08 -2.39
N GLU A 167 -9.50 -20.21 -2.47
CA GLU A 167 -8.71 -20.63 -1.29
C GLU A 167 -7.37 -19.91 -1.23
N ILE A 168 -7.16 -19.15 -0.16
CA ILE A 168 -5.83 -18.73 0.29
C ILE A 168 -5.20 -19.99 0.89
N ALA A 169 -4.26 -20.59 0.16
CA ALA A 169 -3.54 -21.73 0.69
C ALA A 169 -2.75 -21.31 1.93
N LYS A 170 -3.11 -21.87 3.07
CA LYS A 170 -2.27 -21.81 4.26
C LYS A 170 -0.99 -22.60 3.99
N TRP A 171 0.16 -21.98 4.28
CA TRP A 171 1.42 -22.71 4.33
C TRP A 171 1.39 -23.65 5.54
N GLN A 172 1.60 -24.93 5.28
CA GLN A 172 2.01 -25.86 6.31
C GLN A 172 3.45 -26.23 5.98
N TRP A 173 4.33 -26.01 6.93
CA TRP A 173 5.65 -26.60 6.96
C TRP A 173 5.47 -27.93 7.68
N ASP A 174 5.61 -29.04 6.97
CA ASP A 174 5.75 -30.36 7.56
C ASP A 174 7.18 -30.56 8.05
#